data_ba9459721130cb43b9574d7ce52d3049
#
_entry.id   ba9459721130cb43b9574d7ce52d3049
#
_cell.length_a   1.000
_cell.length_b   1.000
_cell.length_c   1.000
_cell.angle_alpha   90.00
_cell.angle_beta   90.00
_cell.angle_gamma   90.00
#
_symmetry.space_group_name_H-M   'P 1'
#
loop_
_entity.id
_entity.type
_entity.pdbx_description
1 polymer ?
#
loop_
_entity_poly.entity_id
_entity_poly.type
_entity_poly.pdbx_seq_one_letter_code
_entity_poly.pdbx_strand_id
1 'polypeptide(L)' 'MLEVLDRPMSTGRIADALYVAPASASRHAAVLREAGLVRSERRGHRVLHRRTDLGEALLSGG' A
#
# COMPACT_ATOMS: atom_id res chain seq x y z
N MET A 1 -0.39 -7.72 -0.35
CA MET A 1 -0.27 -6.35 0.19
C MET A 1 -1.58 -5.57 0.14
N LEU A 2 -2.34 -5.66 -0.92
CA LEU A 2 -3.59 -4.91 -1.00
C LEU A 2 -4.55 -5.24 0.15
N GLU A 3 -4.55 -6.49 0.58
CA GLU A 3 -5.47 -6.93 1.64
C GLU A 3 -5.21 -6.22 2.98
N VAL A 4 -3.97 -5.87 3.28
CA VAL A 4 -3.67 -5.20 4.55
C VAL A 4 -3.98 -3.72 4.50
N LEU A 5 -4.24 -3.16 3.33
CA LEU A 5 -4.55 -1.75 3.15
C LEU A 5 -6.05 -1.46 3.24
N ASP A 6 -6.71 -2.06 4.22
CA ASP A 6 -8.12 -1.75 4.50
C ASP A 6 -8.29 -0.32 5.01
N ARG A 7 -7.18 0.32 5.37
CA ARG A 7 -7.09 1.72 5.75
C ARG A 7 -5.73 2.26 5.30
N PRO A 8 -5.54 3.57 5.22
CA PRO A 8 -4.21 4.12 4.90
C PRO A 8 -3.18 3.69 5.93
N MET A 9 -2.02 3.23 5.46
CA MET A 9 -0.96 2.75 6.32
C MET A 9 0.40 3.27 5.85
N SER A 10 1.30 3.52 6.81
CA SER A 10 2.67 3.90 6.50
C SER A 10 3.44 2.68 5.99
N THR A 11 4.57 2.96 5.32
CA THR A 11 5.45 1.88 4.83
C THR A 11 5.90 0.97 5.97
N GLY A 12 6.27 1.55 7.12
CA GLY A 12 6.69 0.77 8.27
C GLY A 12 5.60 -0.15 8.80
N ARG A 13 4.36 0.34 8.85
CA ARG A 13 3.24 -0.47 9.31
C ARG A 13 2.94 -1.62 8.34
N ILE A 14 3.05 -1.36 7.06
CA ILE A 14 2.88 -2.41 6.06
C ILE A 14 3.96 -3.46 6.20
N ALA A 15 5.21 -3.02 6.38
CA ALA A 15 6.33 -3.94 6.57
C ALA A 15 6.12 -4.85 7.77
N ASP A 16 5.65 -4.28 8.89
CA ASP A 16 5.34 -5.05 10.09
C ASP A 16 4.23 -6.06 9.84
N ALA A 17 3.17 -5.63 9.17
CA ALA A 17 2.02 -6.49 8.90
C ALA A 17 2.37 -7.65 7.98
N LEU A 18 3.32 -7.45 7.07
CA LEU A 18 3.72 -8.48 6.10
C LEU A 18 4.96 -9.25 6.54
N TYR A 19 5.57 -8.89 7.66
CA TYR A 19 6.81 -9.51 8.15
C TYR A 19 7.94 -9.41 7.11
N VAL A 20 8.07 -8.23 6.49
CA VAL A 20 9.13 -7.98 5.52
C VAL A 20 9.91 -6.73 5.93
N ALA A 21 11.07 -6.53 5.32
CA ALA A 21 11.86 -5.33 5.56
C ALA A 21 11.16 -4.11 4.97
N PRO A 22 11.32 -2.90 5.57
CA PRO A 22 10.71 -1.69 5.01
C PRO A 22 11.06 -1.42 3.56
N ALA A 23 12.28 -1.73 3.13
CA ALA A 23 12.68 -1.56 1.74
C ALA A 23 11.87 -2.45 0.80
N SER A 24 11.55 -3.67 1.23
CA SER A 24 10.71 -4.58 0.45
C SER A 24 9.28 -4.06 0.36
N ALA A 25 8.73 -3.58 1.49
CA ALA A 25 7.39 -3.00 1.50
C ALA A 25 7.32 -1.79 0.57
N SER A 26 8.35 -0.95 0.57
CA SER A 26 8.42 0.22 -0.30
C SER A 26 8.41 -0.17 -1.77
N ARG A 27 9.17 -1.21 -2.14
CA ARG A 27 9.19 -1.69 -3.53
C ARG A 27 7.84 -2.28 -3.95
N HIS A 28 7.22 -3.04 -3.07
CA HIS A 28 5.88 -3.60 -3.34
C HIS A 28 4.88 -2.48 -3.56
N ALA A 29 4.92 -1.45 -2.71
CA ALA A 29 4.03 -0.31 -2.85
C ALA A 29 4.26 0.42 -4.18
N ALA A 30 5.52 0.57 -4.60
CA ALA A 30 5.84 1.23 -5.85
C ALA A 30 5.28 0.48 -7.06
N VAL A 31 5.38 -0.85 -7.05
CA VAL A 31 4.83 -1.68 -8.12
C VAL A 31 3.31 -1.51 -8.20
N LEU A 32 2.64 -1.57 -7.05
CA LEU A 32 1.19 -1.42 -7.00
C LEU A 32 0.75 -0.02 -7.39
N ARG A 33 1.53 0.99 -7.02
CA ARG A 33 1.24 2.37 -7.39
C ARG A 33 1.34 2.57 -8.90
N GLU A 34 2.37 2.00 -9.54
CA GLU A 34 2.50 2.07 -10.99
C GLU A 34 1.39 1.34 -11.72
N ALA A 35 0.86 0.29 -11.10
CA ALA A 35 -0.29 -0.43 -11.66
C ALA A 35 -1.62 0.28 -11.40
N GLY A 36 -1.59 1.40 -10.67
CA GLY A 36 -2.80 2.15 -10.36
C GLY A 36 -3.65 1.56 -9.24
N LEU A 37 -3.10 0.60 -8.49
CA LEU A 37 -3.84 -0.10 -7.43
C LEU A 37 -3.68 0.55 -6.07
N VAL A 38 -2.62 1.35 -5.90
CA VAL A 38 -2.30 2.02 -4.65
C VAL A 38 -1.97 3.48 -4.93
N ARG A 39 -2.36 4.35 -4.02
CA ARG A 39 -2.01 5.77 -4.02
C ARG A 39 -1.17 6.03 -2.77
N SER A 40 -0.13 6.87 -2.90
CA SER A 40 0.74 7.22 -1.79
C SER A 40 0.67 8.72 -1.56
N GLU A 41 0.57 9.13 -0.28
CA GLU A 41 0.51 10.53 0.13
C GLU A 41 1.54 10.81 1.20
N ARG A 42 2.21 11.96 1.09
CA ARG A 42 3.11 12.39 2.13
C ARG A 42 2.34 13.14 3.22
N ARG A 43 2.52 12.72 4.47
CA ARG A 43 1.90 13.36 5.63
C ARG A 43 3.00 13.61 6.68
N GLY A 44 3.51 14.84 6.72
CA GLY A 44 4.63 15.17 7.59
C GLY A 44 5.86 14.35 7.20
N HIS A 45 6.38 13.56 8.14
CA HIS A 45 7.54 12.71 7.92
C HIS A 45 7.19 11.31 7.43
N ARG A 46 5.91 11.03 7.24
CA ARG A 46 5.45 9.70 6.85
C ARG A 46 4.87 9.72 5.45
N VAL A 47 4.95 8.58 4.79
CA VAL A 47 4.23 8.33 3.54
C VAL A 47 3.15 7.32 3.85
N LEU A 48 1.91 7.66 3.54
CA LEU A 48 0.77 6.78 3.74
C LEU A 48 0.33 6.20 2.40
N HIS A 49 0.08 4.91 2.38
CA HIS A 49 -0.37 4.20 1.20
C HIS A 49 -1.83 3.79 1.39
N ARG A 50 -2.61 3.90 0.34
CA ARG A 50 -4.03 3.54 0.38
C ARG A 50 -4.45 2.92 -0.94
N ARG A 51 -5.48 2.09 -0.89
CA ARG A 51 -6.03 1.49 -2.11
C ARG A 51 -6.75 2.56 -2.93
N THR A 52 -6.63 2.43 -4.25
CA THR A 52 -7.44 3.21 -5.19
C THR A 52 -8.76 2.47 -5.42
N ASP A 53 -9.68 3.09 -6.15
CA ASP A 53 -10.92 2.42 -6.55
C ASP A 53 -10.62 1.15 -7.35
N LEU A 54 -9.59 1.21 -8.20
CA LEU A 54 -9.17 0.02 -8.96
C LEU A 54 -8.67 -1.08 -8.03
N GLY A 55 -7.87 -0.72 -7.01
CA GLY A 55 -7.40 -1.68 -6.02
C GLY A 55 -8.55 -2.33 -5.26
N GLU A 56 -9.56 -1.53 -4.89
CA GLU A 56 -10.75 -2.03 -4.22
C GLU A 56 -11.51 -3.02 -5.12
N ALA A 57 -11.68 -2.66 -6.38
CA ALA A 57 -12.40 -3.50 -7.34
C ALA A 57 -11.69 -4.84 -7.52
N LEU A 58 -10.35 -4.83 -7.57
CA LEU A 58 -9.58 -6.05 -7.72
C LEU A 58 -9.81 -7.01 -6.56
N LEU A 59 -9.84 -6.49 -5.33
CA LEU A 59 -10.07 -7.31 -4.15
C LEU A 59 -11.51 -7.83 -4.07
N SER A 60 -12.46 -7.07 -4.61
CA SER A 60 -13.86 -7.49 -4.66
C SER A 60 -14.12 -8.56 -5.70
N GLY A 61 -13.14 -8.88 -6.53
CA GLY A 61 -13.29 -9.88 -7.57
C GLY A 61 -14.11 -9.41 -8.76
N GLY A 62 -14.31 -8.09 -8.85
CA GLY A 62 -15.19 -7.55 -9.88
C GLY A 62 -14.48 -6.73 -10.93
#